data_cc43eb63eaff4048ccec8ae78c14d7ce
#
_entry.id   cc43eb63eaff4048ccec8ae78c14d7ce
#
_cell.length_a   1.000
_cell.length_b   1.000
_cell.length_c   1.000
_cell.angle_alpha   90.00
_cell.angle_beta   90.00
_cell.angle_gamma   90.00
#
_symmetry.space_group_name_H-M   'P 1'
#
loop_
_entity.id
_entity.type
_entity.pdbx_description
1 polymer ?
#
loop_
_entity_poly.entity_id
_entity_poly.type
_entity_poly.pdbx_seq_one_letter_code
_entity_poly.pdbx_strand_id
1 'polypeptide(L)'
;MDPSTPEEELADHNSRPYPWKLAYDADWDILNQPRPQLAYRKIVWGGTETYLAVRDPETYGKKELLSRWAWPQVWNSWTCPGFEGHPIQIDVYSPGDRVELFLNGKSLGAEPVERFTARFKTTYQPGVLEAVSYRNGTELSRDRLETAGEPVRLVLRPESTEARADGESLLFVLVEFQDAQGRRVPGVHLPLSARVEGAASLLSFASANPLTDENYESGKITSFDGRAMAILRAGHTPGKAVLTLSCPGMEDAKQELFLS
;
A
#
# COMPACT_ATOMS: atom_id res chain seq x y z
N MET A 1 -27.30 9.62 16.55
CA MET A 1 -26.91 8.20 16.38
C MET A 1 -28.20 7.39 16.42
N ASP A 2 -28.38 6.52 15.47
CA ASP A 2 -29.50 5.57 15.47
C ASP A 2 -29.23 4.52 16.55
N PRO A 3 -30.07 4.36 17.59
CA PRO A 3 -29.85 3.38 18.65
C PRO A 3 -29.96 1.92 18.20
N SER A 4 -30.30 1.69 16.94
CA SER A 4 -30.32 0.35 16.33
C SER A 4 -29.00 -0.07 15.67
N THR A 5 -27.98 0.79 15.67
CA THR A 5 -26.69 0.49 15.06
C THR A 5 -25.89 -0.43 15.98
N PRO A 6 -25.39 -1.58 15.49
CA PRO A 6 -24.61 -2.51 16.30
C PRO A 6 -23.37 -1.85 16.90
N GLU A 7 -22.91 -2.30 18.07
CA GLU A 7 -21.66 -1.87 18.75
C GLU A 7 -20.39 -2.05 17.88
N GLU A 8 -20.52 -2.60 16.69
CA GLU A 8 -19.45 -2.87 15.72
C GLU A 8 -19.30 -1.77 14.65
N GLU A 9 -19.52 -0.52 14.99
CA GLU A 9 -19.18 0.59 14.09
C GLU A 9 -17.68 0.80 14.07
N LEU A 10 -17.10 0.79 12.86
CA LEU A 10 -15.71 1.15 12.68
C LEU A 10 -15.54 2.65 12.92
N ALA A 11 -14.71 3.01 13.89
CA ALA A 11 -14.40 4.40 14.16
C ALA A 11 -13.79 5.10 12.94
N ASP A 12 -14.12 6.36 12.80
CA ASP A 12 -13.50 7.26 11.84
C ASP A 12 -11.97 7.22 12.00
N HIS A 13 -11.26 6.96 10.88
CA HIS A 13 -9.81 6.91 10.84
C HIS A 13 -9.12 8.26 11.08
N ASN A 14 -9.87 9.35 11.23
CA ASN A 14 -9.31 10.70 11.34
C ASN A 14 -9.19 11.23 12.79
N SER A 15 -9.71 10.52 13.78
CA SER A 15 -9.73 11.02 15.15
C SER A 15 -9.56 9.91 16.17
N ARG A 16 -8.39 9.30 16.18
CA ARG A 16 -8.05 8.33 17.22
C ARG A 16 -7.12 8.96 18.26
N PRO A 17 -7.17 8.50 19.52
CA PRO A 17 -6.22 8.95 20.54
C PRO A 17 -4.79 8.57 20.17
N TYR A 18 -3.82 9.20 20.86
CA TYR A 18 -2.41 8.82 20.76
C TYR A 18 -2.24 7.28 20.82
N PRO A 19 -1.38 6.68 20.02
CA PRO A 19 -0.33 7.29 19.19
C PRO A 19 -0.74 7.74 17.77
N TRP A 20 -2.04 7.83 17.45
CA TRP A 20 -2.51 8.32 16.16
C TRP A 20 -2.05 9.75 15.92
N LYS A 21 -1.14 9.94 14.94
CA LYS A 21 -0.45 11.22 14.72
C LYS A 21 -0.93 11.98 13.48
N LEU A 22 -1.68 11.32 12.59
CA LEU A 22 -1.98 11.83 11.25
C LEU A 22 -3.43 11.57 10.87
N ALA A 23 -4.01 12.48 10.08
CA ALA A 23 -5.22 12.19 9.33
C ALA A 23 -4.94 11.13 8.25
N TYR A 24 -5.78 10.11 8.17
CA TYR A 24 -5.59 8.99 7.24
C TYR A 24 -6.41 9.15 5.95
N ASP A 25 -6.59 10.38 5.49
CA ASP A 25 -7.41 10.78 4.34
C ASP A 25 -6.61 11.29 3.14
N ALA A 26 -5.28 11.36 3.26
CA ALA A 26 -4.40 11.83 2.18
C ALA A 26 -4.29 10.83 1.02
N ASP A 27 -3.98 11.35 -0.17
CA ASP A 27 -3.73 10.56 -1.39
C ASP A 27 -2.45 9.73 -1.34
N TRP A 28 -1.53 10.12 -0.47
CA TRP A 28 -0.24 9.50 -0.25
C TRP A 28 -0.10 9.11 1.22
N ASP A 29 0.53 7.98 1.48
CA ASP A 29 0.88 7.60 2.83
C ASP A 29 2.15 8.32 3.34
N ILE A 30 2.57 8.02 4.58
CA ILE A 30 3.77 8.62 5.20
C ILE A 30 5.05 8.34 4.40
N LEU A 31 5.10 7.21 3.69
CA LEU A 31 6.24 6.81 2.87
C LEU A 31 6.15 7.33 1.43
N ASN A 32 5.27 8.30 1.17
CA ASN A 32 5.00 8.84 -0.17
C ASN A 32 4.57 7.75 -1.17
N GLN A 33 3.82 6.74 -0.70
CA GLN A 33 3.24 5.73 -1.58
C GLN A 33 1.79 6.07 -1.89
N PRO A 34 1.36 5.89 -3.16
CA PRO A 34 0.00 6.22 -3.58
C PRO A 34 -1.02 5.32 -2.88
N ARG A 35 -2.13 5.91 -2.46
CA ARG A 35 -3.27 5.23 -1.87
C ARG A 35 -4.43 5.13 -2.88
N PRO A 36 -5.39 4.22 -2.68
CA PRO A 36 -6.50 4.02 -3.62
C PRO A 36 -7.30 5.30 -3.94
N GLN A 37 -7.45 6.24 -2.98
CA GLN A 37 -8.14 7.51 -3.22
C GLN A 37 -7.45 8.40 -4.26
N LEU A 38 -6.13 8.30 -4.42
CA LEU A 38 -5.41 8.99 -5.49
C LEU A 38 -5.86 8.49 -6.87
N ALA A 39 -6.01 7.18 -7.05
CA ALA A 39 -6.48 6.60 -8.31
C ALA A 39 -7.89 7.08 -8.64
N TYR A 40 -8.81 7.08 -7.66
CA TYR A 40 -10.14 7.64 -7.84
C TYR A 40 -10.11 9.10 -8.30
N ARG A 41 -9.32 9.96 -7.63
CA ARG A 41 -9.21 11.37 -7.98
C ARG A 41 -8.60 11.59 -9.37
N LYS A 42 -7.58 10.83 -9.74
CA LYS A 42 -7.03 10.85 -11.10
C LYS A 42 -8.09 10.55 -12.16
N ILE A 43 -8.93 9.53 -11.92
CA ILE A 43 -10.03 9.15 -12.81
C ILE A 43 -11.06 10.28 -12.91
N VAL A 44 -11.45 10.88 -11.78
CA VAL A 44 -12.37 12.04 -11.77
C VAL A 44 -11.83 13.23 -12.56
N TRP A 45 -10.51 13.41 -12.58
CA TRP A 45 -9.83 14.49 -13.31
C TRP A 45 -9.45 14.14 -14.76
N GLY A 46 -10.03 13.05 -15.30
CA GLY A 46 -9.88 12.69 -16.71
C GLY A 46 -8.94 11.51 -16.98
N GLY A 47 -8.48 10.81 -15.95
CA GLY A 47 -7.78 9.54 -16.10
C GLY A 47 -8.64 8.48 -16.78
N THR A 48 -8.02 7.55 -17.50
CA THR A 48 -8.69 6.50 -18.26
C THR A 48 -8.46 5.10 -17.69
N GLU A 49 -7.70 5.00 -16.61
CA GLU A 49 -7.38 3.76 -15.95
C GLU A 49 -8.58 3.10 -15.27
N THR A 50 -8.54 1.80 -15.13
CA THR A 50 -9.35 1.01 -14.20
C THR A 50 -8.50 0.73 -12.96
N TYR A 51 -9.10 0.75 -11.77
CA TYR A 51 -8.38 0.52 -10.53
C TYR A 51 -9.19 -0.32 -9.55
N LEU A 52 -8.62 -1.45 -9.11
CA LEU A 52 -9.19 -2.34 -8.11
C LEU A 52 -8.91 -1.83 -6.70
N ALA A 53 -9.97 -1.55 -5.95
CA ALA A 53 -9.93 -1.12 -4.55
C ALA A 53 -10.68 -2.15 -3.70
N VAL A 54 -9.95 -3.08 -3.12
CA VAL A 54 -10.52 -4.17 -2.33
C VAL A 54 -10.80 -3.66 -0.93
N ARG A 55 -12.03 -3.83 -0.43
CA ARG A 55 -12.40 -3.50 0.94
C ARG A 55 -11.68 -4.42 1.91
N ASP A 56 -11.28 -3.87 3.06
CA ASP A 56 -10.79 -4.69 4.15
C ASP A 56 -11.85 -5.72 4.54
N PRO A 57 -11.55 -7.02 4.45
CA PRO A 57 -12.54 -8.06 4.77
C PRO A 57 -13.04 -8.00 6.22
N GLU A 58 -12.26 -7.48 7.16
CA GLU A 58 -12.70 -7.26 8.55
C GLU A 58 -13.84 -6.23 8.66
N THR A 59 -14.01 -5.39 7.64
CA THR A 59 -15.07 -4.36 7.61
C THR A 59 -16.37 -4.86 7.00
N TYR A 60 -16.41 -6.08 6.44
CA TYR A 60 -17.59 -6.59 5.74
C TYR A 60 -18.80 -6.69 6.67
N GLY A 61 -19.91 -6.10 6.24
CA GLY A 61 -21.15 -6.04 7.03
C GLY A 61 -21.14 -5.04 8.17
N LYS A 62 -20.03 -4.36 8.43
CA LYS A 62 -19.92 -3.29 9.42
C LYS A 62 -20.20 -1.94 8.79
N LYS A 63 -20.73 -1.00 9.58
CA LYS A 63 -20.92 0.38 9.14
C LYS A 63 -19.67 1.18 9.40
N GLU A 64 -19.01 1.64 8.35
CA GLU A 64 -17.90 2.59 8.48
C GLU A 64 -18.44 3.98 8.81
N LEU A 65 -17.96 4.57 9.90
CA LEU A 65 -18.19 5.97 10.23
C LEU A 65 -17.12 6.81 9.52
N LEU A 66 -17.51 7.38 8.39
CA LEU A 66 -16.62 8.23 7.59
C LEU A 66 -16.92 9.70 7.81
N SER A 67 -15.92 10.49 8.20
CA SER A 67 -16.01 11.94 8.14
C SER A 67 -16.03 12.44 6.69
N ARG A 68 -16.24 13.74 6.49
CA ARG A 68 -16.22 14.33 5.13
C ARG A 68 -14.89 14.15 4.38
N TRP A 69 -13.82 13.94 5.11
CA TRP A 69 -12.46 13.83 4.61
C TRP A 69 -11.96 12.38 4.55
N ALA A 70 -12.62 11.50 5.30
CA ALA A 70 -12.23 10.10 5.36
C ALA A 70 -12.52 9.36 4.05
N TRP A 71 -11.69 8.38 3.77
CA TRP A 71 -11.87 7.45 2.67
C TRP A 71 -12.17 6.06 3.22
N PRO A 72 -13.01 5.26 2.55
CA PRO A 72 -13.24 3.89 2.96
C PRO A 72 -11.94 3.09 3.07
N GLN A 73 -11.90 2.12 3.99
CA GLN A 73 -10.73 1.27 4.15
C GLN A 73 -10.62 0.29 2.99
N VAL A 74 -9.81 0.65 2.01
CA VAL A 74 -9.59 -0.09 0.77
C VAL A 74 -8.10 -0.23 0.48
N TRP A 75 -7.74 -1.34 -0.15
CA TRP A 75 -6.37 -1.69 -0.50
C TRP A 75 -6.29 -2.06 -1.99
N ASN A 76 -5.19 -1.75 -2.64
CA ASN A 76 -4.87 -2.29 -3.96
C ASN A 76 -4.14 -3.62 -3.80
N SER A 77 -4.86 -4.61 -3.29
CA SER A 77 -4.33 -5.95 -3.05
C SER A 77 -5.45 -6.98 -3.08
N TRP A 78 -5.16 -8.18 -3.60
CA TRP A 78 -6.00 -9.38 -3.51
C TRP A 78 -5.27 -10.44 -2.67
N THR A 79 -4.76 -10.03 -1.49
CA THR A 79 -4.05 -10.91 -0.55
C THR A 79 -4.66 -10.70 0.84
N CYS A 80 -5.55 -11.60 1.24
CA CYS A 80 -6.28 -11.55 2.50
C CYS A 80 -6.17 -12.90 3.20
N PRO A 81 -4.99 -13.26 3.74
CA PRO A 81 -4.78 -14.56 4.39
C PRO A 81 -5.70 -14.72 5.60
N GLY A 82 -6.31 -15.91 5.74
CA GLY A 82 -7.26 -16.21 6.81
C GLY A 82 -8.71 -15.82 6.52
N PHE A 83 -8.98 -15.19 5.36
CA PHE A 83 -10.34 -14.83 4.93
C PHE A 83 -10.87 -15.71 3.78
N GLU A 84 -10.20 -16.83 3.48
CA GLU A 84 -10.65 -17.76 2.47
C GLU A 84 -12.09 -18.26 2.75
N GLY A 85 -12.95 -18.12 1.76
CA GLY A 85 -14.38 -18.46 1.90
C GLY A 85 -15.24 -17.39 2.57
N HIS A 86 -14.68 -16.29 3.05
CA HIS A 86 -15.43 -15.19 3.66
C HIS A 86 -15.93 -14.20 2.59
N PRO A 87 -17.07 -13.53 2.83
CA PRO A 87 -17.57 -12.52 1.92
C PRO A 87 -16.63 -11.28 1.92
N ILE A 88 -16.47 -10.68 0.74
CA ILE A 88 -15.63 -9.49 0.53
C ILE A 88 -16.30 -8.56 -0.48
N GLN A 89 -16.07 -7.26 -0.32
CA GLN A 89 -16.51 -6.23 -1.25
C GLN A 89 -15.34 -5.68 -2.03
N ILE A 90 -15.54 -5.45 -3.34
CA ILE A 90 -14.58 -4.83 -4.23
C ILE A 90 -15.22 -3.57 -4.82
N ASP A 91 -14.58 -2.44 -4.67
CA ASP A 91 -14.88 -1.21 -5.39
C ASP A 91 -13.92 -1.12 -6.59
N VAL A 92 -14.46 -0.92 -7.78
CA VAL A 92 -13.64 -0.73 -8.99
C VAL A 92 -13.83 0.70 -9.46
N TYR A 93 -12.75 1.47 -9.43
CA TYR A 93 -12.78 2.83 -9.94
C TYR A 93 -12.54 2.84 -11.45
N SER A 94 -13.42 3.51 -12.19
CA SER A 94 -13.36 3.56 -13.65
C SER A 94 -14.11 4.78 -14.19
N PRO A 95 -13.64 5.37 -15.29
CA PRO A 95 -14.38 6.39 -16.04
C PRO A 95 -15.33 5.78 -17.07
N GLY A 96 -15.44 4.44 -17.16
CA GLY A 96 -16.35 3.72 -18.06
C GLY A 96 -17.81 3.86 -17.64
N ASP A 97 -18.68 3.13 -18.34
CA ASP A 97 -20.10 3.02 -18.02
C ASP A 97 -20.45 1.68 -17.35
N ARG A 98 -19.58 0.67 -17.53
CA ARG A 98 -19.74 -0.69 -16.99
C ARG A 98 -18.38 -1.30 -16.68
N VAL A 99 -18.31 -2.13 -15.64
CA VAL A 99 -17.16 -2.97 -15.31
C VAL A 99 -17.61 -4.42 -15.26
N GLU A 100 -16.82 -5.33 -15.78
CA GLU A 100 -16.94 -6.78 -15.56
C GLU A 100 -15.77 -7.25 -14.69
N LEU A 101 -16.09 -8.05 -13.66
CA LEU A 101 -15.11 -8.57 -12.72
C LEU A 101 -14.89 -10.07 -12.95
N PHE A 102 -13.64 -10.49 -12.90
CA PHE A 102 -13.24 -11.89 -13.06
C PHE A 102 -12.41 -12.34 -11.87
N LEU A 103 -12.64 -13.58 -11.44
CA LEU A 103 -11.82 -14.27 -10.45
C LEU A 103 -11.33 -15.59 -11.05
N ASN A 104 -10.02 -15.75 -11.14
CA ASN A 104 -9.37 -16.93 -11.74
C ASN A 104 -9.90 -17.22 -13.16
N GLY A 105 -10.12 -16.16 -13.95
CA GLY A 105 -10.64 -16.25 -15.33
C GLY A 105 -12.15 -16.50 -15.45
N LYS A 106 -12.86 -16.69 -14.33
CA LYS A 106 -14.32 -16.85 -14.33
C LYS A 106 -14.99 -15.51 -14.06
N SER A 107 -15.92 -15.10 -14.92
CA SER A 107 -16.73 -13.89 -14.72
C SER A 107 -17.59 -14.01 -13.45
N LEU A 108 -17.53 -12.98 -12.62
CA LEU A 108 -18.39 -12.78 -11.46
C LEU A 108 -19.60 -11.90 -11.78
N GLY A 109 -19.72 -11.46 -13.04
CA GLY A 109 -20.77 -10.58 -13.52
C GLY A 109 -20.24 -9.18 -13.85
N ALA A 110 -21.16 -8.32 -14.25
CA ALA A 110 -20.87 -6.95 -14.64
C ALA A 110 -21.81 -5.98 -13.93
N GLU A 111 -21.23 -4.88 -13.45
CA GLU A 111 -21.94 -3.83 -12.72
C GLU A 111 -21.82 -2.48 -13.43
N PRO A 112 -22.85 -1.64 -13.36
CA PRO A 112 -22.77 -0.27 -13.86
C PRO A 112 -21.79 0.56 -13.02
N VAL A 113 -21.18 1.56 -13.66
CA VAL A 113 -20.33 2.55 -12.97
C VAL A 113 -21.21 3.71 -12.53
N GLU A 114 -21.27 3.93 -11.22
CA GLU A 114 -21.95 5.08 -10.62
C GLU A 114 -20.92 5.94 -9.89
N ARG A 115 -20.87 7.23 -10.21
CA ARG A 115 -19.89 8.16 -9.62
C ARG A 115 -18.47 7.60 -9.67
N PHE A 116 -18.05 7.12 -10.84
CA PHE A 116 -16.73 6.52 -11.10
C PHE A 116 -16.45 5.23 -10.31
N THR A 117 -17.45 4.55 -9.78
CA THR A 117 -17.27 3.32 -9.00
C THR A 117 -18.29 2.26 -9.39
N ALA A 118 -17.82 1.06 -9.75
CA ALA A 118 -18.62 -0.16 -9.79
C ALA A 118 -18.38 -0.96 -8.50
N ARG A 119 -19.41 -1.60 -7.95
CA ARG A 119 -19.34 -2.32 -6.66
C ARG A 119 -19.72 -3.76 -6.81
N PHE A 120 -18.84 -4.64 -6.36
CA PHE A 120 -19.03 -6.07 -6.37
C PHE A 120 -18.99 -6.65 -4.97
N LYS A 121 -19.75 -7.73 -4.77
CA LYS A 121 -19.67 -8.58 -3.58
C LYS A 121 -19.43 -10.01 -4.04
N THR A 122 -18.46 -10.66 -3.42
CA THR A 122 -18.11 -12.03 -3.75
C THR A 122 -17.58 -12.75 -2.51
N THR A 123 -17.11 -13.97 -2.67
CA THR A 123 -16.39 -14.72 -1.65
C THR A 123 -14.90 -14.69 -1.99
N TYR A 124 -14.08 -14.35 -1.00
CA TYR A 124 -12.63 -14.32 -1.21
C TYR A 124 -12.10 -15.73 -1.50
N GLN A 125 -11.33 -15.83 -2.56
CA GLN A 125 -10.55 -17.02 -2.94
C GLN A 125 -9.19 -16.52 -3.47
N PRO A 126 -8.08 -17.12 -3.06
CA PRO A 126 -6.76 -16.80 -3.61
C PRO A 126 -6.71 -16.97 -5.13
N GLY A 127 -5.88 -16.19 -5.78
CA GLY A 127 -5.64 -16.25 -7.22
C GLY A 127 -5.60 -14.88 -7.87
N VAL A 128 -6.19 -14.77 -9.05
CA VAL A 128 -6.17 -13.58 -9.90
C VAL A 128 -7.53 -12.91 -9.92
N LEU A 129 -7.59 -11.69 -9.44
CA LEU A 129 -8.73 -10.78 -9.59
C LEU A 129 -8.46 -9.81 -10.73
N GLU A 130 -9.35 -9.75 -11.72
CA GLU A 130 -9.22 -8.85 -12.87
C GLU A 130 -10.52 -8.07 -13.07
N ALA A 131 -10.42 -6.77 -13.28
CA ALA A 131 -11.52 -5.90 -13.65
C ALA A 131 -11.30 -5.35 -15.06
N VAL A 132 -12.31 -5.45 -15.90
CA VAL A 132 -12.32 -4.90 -17.26
C VAL A 132 -13.41 -3.85 -17.34
N SER A 133 -13.04 -2.62 -17.66
CA SER A 133 -14.01 -1.53 -17.85
C SER A 133 -14.34 -1.32 -19.30
N TYR A 134 -15.58 -0.92 -19.54
CA TYR A 134 -16.12 -0.67 -20.87
C TYR A 134 -16.72 0.73 -20.96
N ARG A 135 -16.70 1.29 -22.18
CA ARG A 135 -17.43 2.50 -22.55
C ARG A 135 -18.11 2.28 -23.88
N ASN A 136 -19.45 2.44 -23.92
CA ASN A 136 -20.27 2.19 -25.11
C ASN A 136 -20.02 0.79 -25.72
N GLY A 137 -19.85 -0.23 -24.87
CA GLY A 137 -19.61 -1.61 -25.29
C GLY A 137 -18.17 -1.94 -25.73
N THR A 138 -17.28 -0.96 -25.75
CA THR A 138 -15.84 -1.16 -26.10
C THR A 138 -15.01 -1.20 -24.83
N GLU A 139 -14.07 -2.14 -24.74
CA GLU A 139 -13.10 -2.18 -23.65
C GLU A 139 -12.29 -0.88 -23.58
N LEU A 140 -12.25 -0.29 -22.40
CA LEU A 140 -11.54 0.95 -22.14
C LEU A 140 -10.18 0.69 -21.49
N SER A 141 -10.16 -0.06 -20.42
CA SER A 141 -8.96 -0.41 -19.67
C SER A 141 -9.22 -1.58 -18.72
N ARG A 142 -8.16 -2.13 -18.15
CA ARG A 142 -8.23 -3.21 -17.16
C ARG A 142 -7.24 -3.02 -16.03
N ASP A 143 -7.54 -3.63 -14.89
CA ASP A 143 -6.63 -3.75 -13.76
C ASP A 143 -6.63 -5.19 -13.25
N ARG A 144 -5.49 -5.62 -12.69
CA ARG A 144 -5.30 -7.00 -12.25
C ARG A 144 -4.50 -7.05 -10.97
N LEU A 145 -5.04 -7.76 -9.99
CA LEU A 145 -4.38 -8.09 -8.74
C LEU A 145 -4.18 -9.60 -8.64
N GLU A 146 -3.11 -10.00 -7.98
CA GLU A 146 -2.80 -11.40 -7.76
C GLU A 146 -2.45 -11.64 -6.30
N THR A 147 -2.98 -12.72 -5.72
CA THR A 147 -2.66 -13.10 -4.34
C THR A 147 -1.17 -13.37 -4.22
N ALA A 148 -0.51 -12.69 -3.30
CA ALA A 148 0.88 -12.95 -2.96
C ALA A 148 0.99 -14.18 -2.04
N GLY A 149 2.12 -14.87 -2.14
CA GLY A 149 2.51 -15.93 -1.23
C GLY A 149 3.15 -15.39 0.06
N GLU A 150 3.80 -16.29 0.81
CA GLU A 150 4.55 -15.92 2.00
C GLU A 150 5.73 -14.98 1.66
N PRO A 151 6.06 -14.03 2.53
CA PRO A 151 7.21 -13.16 2.35
C PRO A 151 8.51 -13.94 2.50
N VAL A 152 9.37 -13.94 1.48
CA VAL A 152 10.62 -14.71 1.47
C VAL A 152 11.86 -13.84 1.36
N ARG A 153 11.72 -12.56 0.98
CA ARG A 153 12.86 -11.66 0.83
C ARG A 153 12.48 -10.18 1.02
N LEU A 154 13.48 -9.40 1.37
CA LEU A 154 13.45 -7.94 1.31
C LEU A 154 13.97 -7.46 -0.04
N VAL A 155 13.31 -6.46 -0.62
CA VAL A 155 13.76 -5.77 -1.83
C VAL A 155 13.89 -4.30 -1.54
N LEU A 156 15.05 -3.73 -1.90
CA LEU A 156 15.37 -2.32 -1.75
C LEU A 156 15.17 -1.61 -3.08
N ARG A 157 14.38 -0.52 -3.07
CA ARG A 157 14.06 0.29 -4.25
C ARG A 157 14.48 1.74 -3.99
N PRO A 158 15.73 2.10 -4.30
CA PRO A 158 16.15 3.48 -4.22
C PRO A 158 15.45 4.33 -5.28
N GLU A 159 15.03 5.56 -4.92
CA GLU A 159 14.56 6.56 -5.90
C GLU A 159 15.71 7.01 -6.81
N SER A 160 16.91 7.11 -6.25
CA SER A 160 18.18 7.32 -6.94
C SER A 160 19.27 6.52 -6.25
N THR A 161 20.23 6.01 -7.03
CA THR A 161 21.46 5.41 -6.50
C THR A 161 22.61 6.40 -6.38
N GLU A 162 22.38 7.65 -6.78
CA GLU A 162 23.40 8.71 -6.80
C GLU A 162 22.90 9.96 -6.08
N ALA A 163 23.83 10.66 -5.39
CA ALA A 163 23.59 11.94 -4.76
C ALA A 163 24.87 12.76 -4.73
N ARG A 164 24.75 14.07 -4.42
CA ARG A 164 25.92 14.94 -4.20
C ARG A 164 26.50 14.70 -2.82
N ALA A 165 27.82 14.76 -2.71
CA ALA A 165 28.55 14.69 -1.43
C ALA A 165 28.59 16.07 -0.75
N ASP A 166 27.44 16.71 -0.56
CA ASP A 166 27.28 18.08 -0.04
C ASP A 166 26.88 18.14 1.44
N GLY A 167 26.68 16.98 2.09
CA GLY A 167 26.22 16.89 3.48
C GLY A 167 24.71 17.14 3.66
N GLU A 168 23.99 17.49 2.62
CA GLU A 168 22.57 17.87 2.65
C GLU A 168 21.67 16.97 1.78
N SER A 169 22.19 16.47 0.65
CA SER A 169 21.45 15.62 -0.29
C SER A 169 20.92 14.37 0.40
N LEU A 170 19.65 14.01 0.09
CA LEU A 170 18.98 12.85 0.66
C LEU A 170 18.78 11.75 -0.39
N LEU A 171 18.89 10.52 0.07
CA LEU A 171 18.60 9.30 -0.70
C LEU A 171 17.45 8.56 -0.02
N PHE A 172 16.39 8.30 -0.77
CA PHE A 172 15.20 7.58 -0.30
C PHE A 172 15.23 6.16 -0.84
N VAL A 173 15.13 5.19 0.05
CA VAL A 173 15.14 3.76 -0.31
C VAL A 173 13.90 3.09 0.27
N LEU A 174 12.92 2.81 -0.60
CA LEU A 174 11.75 2.04 -0.23
C LEU A 174 12.15 0.58 0.01
N VAL A 175 11.63 0.00 1.07
CA VAL A 175 11.80 -1.40 1.47
C VAL A 175 10.48 -2.13 1.25
N GLU A 176 10.49 -3.26 0.55
CA GLU A 176 9.31 -4.08 0.31
C GLU A 176 9.58 -5.54 0.67
N PHE A 177 8.61 -6.18 1.31
CA PHE A 177 8.57 -7.64 1.42
C PHE A 177 8.01 -8.23 0.13
N GLN A 178 8.70 -9.24 -0.40
CA GLN A 178 8.25 -9.95 -1.60
C GLN A 178 8.19 -11.46 -1.38
N ASP A 179 7.25 -12.09 -2.11
CA ASP A 179 7.15 -13.54 -2.20
C ASP A 179 8.17 -14.14 -3.21
N ALA A 180 8.14 -15.46 -3.37
CA ALA A 180 9.01 -16.17 -4.29
C ALA A 180 8.83 -15.77 -5.76
N GLN A 181 7.65 -15.25 -6.14
CA GLN A 181 7.32 -14.78 -7.49
C GLN A 181 7.63 -13.29 -7.71
N GLY A 182 8.14 -12.59 -6.68
CA GLY A 182 8.46 -11.17 -6.75
C GLY A 182 7.29 -10.24 -6.55
N ARG A 183 6.14 -10.74 -6.07
CA ARG A 183 4.98 -9.91 -5.72
C ARG A 183 5.18 -9.32 -4.34
N ARG A 184 4.82 -8.05 -4.15
CA ARG A 184 4.78 -7.44 -2.82
C ARG A 184 3.77 -8.19 -1.94
N VAL A 185 4.16 -8.49 -0.72
CA VAL A 185 3.30 -9.12 0.28
C VAL A 185 2.75 -8.05 1.21
N PRO A 186 1.48 -7.65 1.08
CA PRO A 186 0.85 -6.71 2.01
C PRO A 186 0.55 -7.40 3.36
N GLY A 187 0.17 -6.58 4.36
CA GLY A 187 -0.19 -7.09 5.68
C GLY A 187 1.00 -7.62 6.50
N VAL A 188 2.24 -7.48 6.03
CA VAL A 188 3.44 -7.90 6.77
C VAL A 188 3.83 -6.83 7.78
N HIS A 189 3.88 -7.22 9.06
CA HIS A 189 4.28 -6.39 10.19
C HIS A 189 5.43 -7.07 10.94
N LEU A 190 6.64 -6.99 10.39
CA LEU A 190 7.84 -7.63 10.94
C LEU A 190 8.89 -6.60 11.37
N PRO A 191 9.68 -6.89 12.42
CA PRO A 191 10.75 -6.01 12.85
C PRO A 191 11.86 -5.96 11.80
N LEU A 192 12.30 -4.75 11.49
CA LEU A 192 13.39 -4.45 10.56
C LEU A 192 14.49 -3.67 11.27
N SER A 193 15.72 -3.85 10.85
CA SER A 193 16.84 -3.00 11.24
C SER A 193 17.61 -2.52 10.00
N ALA A 194 18.02 -1.25 10.02
CA ALA A 194 18.77 -0.60 8.97
C ALA A 194 20.14 -0.18 9.50
N ARG A 195 21.19 -0.41 8.70
CA ARG A 195 22.56 0.06 8.95
C ARG A 195 23.13 0.63 7.67
N VAL A 196 23.87 1.75 7.81
CA VAL A 196 24.56 2.40 6.70
C VAL A 196 26.04 2.45 7.00
N GLU A 197 26.87 2.13 6.02
CA GLU A 197 28.33 2.23 6.07
C GLU A 197 28.84 3.04 4.88
N GLY A 198 29.96 3.75 5.06
CA GLY A 198 30.63 4.49 4.00
C GLY A 198 30.25 5.97 3.96
N ALA A 199 30.03 6.53 2.76
CA ALA A 199 29.95 7.97 2.53
C ALA A 199 28.62 8.64 2.90
N ALA A 200 27.63 7.90 3.43
CA ALA A 200 26.35 8.41 3.90
C ALA A 200 26.05 7.96 5.32
N SER A 201 25.09 8.60 5.97
CA SER A 201 24.55 8.21 7.27
C SER A 201 23.05 7.93 7.18
N LEU A 202 22.54 7.04 8.04
CA LEU A 202 21.10 6.84 8.19
C LEU A 202 20.51 8.06 8.92
N LEU A 203 19.61 8.77 8.25
CA LEU A 203 18.90 9.90 8.85
C LEU A 203 17.62 9.45 9.54
N SER A 204 16.88 8.55 8.88
CA SER A 204 15.59 8.05 9.39
C SER A 204 15.29 6.68 8.82
N PHE A 205 14.60 5.86 9.60
CA PHE A 205 14.04 4.59 9.16
C PHE A 205 12.60 4.50 9.68
N ALA A 206 11.62 4.54 8.77
CA ALA A 206 10.22 4.76 9.09
C ALA A 206 9.28 3.74 8.42
N SER A 207 8.08 3.59 8.97
CA SER A 207 6.96 2.90 8.35
C SER A 207 5.77 3.83 8.16
N ALA A 208 4.78 3.43 7.34
CA ALA A 208 3.54 4.18 7.13
C ALA A 208 2.50 3.92 8.22
N ASN A 209 2.85 3.28 9.32
CA ASN A 209 1.92 3.01 10.42
C ASN A 209 1.50 4.31 11.12
N PRO A 210 0.22 4.73 11.03
CA PRO A 210 -0.25 5.95 11.68
C PRO A 210 -0.39 5.79 13.20
N LEU A 211 -0.32 4.56 13.71
CA LEU A 211 -0.53 4.19 15.11
C LEU A 211 0.75 3.71 15.80
N THR A 212 1.91 4.27 15.43
CA THR A 212 3.19 3.88 16.03
C THR A 212 3.79 5.00 16.86
N ASP A 213 4.45 4.65 17.95
CA ASP A 213 5.31 5.50 18.77
C ASP A 213 6.81 5.18 18.59
N GLU A 214 7.15 4.31 17.63
CA GLU A 214 8.53 3.95 17.33
C GLU A 214 9.37 5.17 16.94
N ASN A 215 10.63 5.18 17.41
CA ASN A 215 11.58 6.22 17.08
C ASN A 215 12.23 5.96 15.72
N TYR A 216 11.93 6.80 14.74
CA TYR A 216 12.44 6.69 13.38
C TYR A 216 13.94 6.94 13.20
N GLU A 217 14.63 7.48 14.24
CA GLU A 217 16.09 7.67 14.24
C GLU A 217 16.84 6.47 14.82
N SER A 218 16.13 5.49 15.39
CA SER A 218 16.75 4.33 16.04
C SER A 218 17.41 3.34 15.09
N GLY A 219 17.14 3.43 13.79
CA GLY A 219 17.52 2.43 12.79
C GLY A 219 16.74 1.13 12.92
N LYS A 220 15.68 1.10 13.75
CA LYS A 220 14.80 -0.06 13.94
C LYS A 220 13.35 0.36 13.83
N ILE A 221 12.55 -0.42 13.12
CA ILE A 221 11.13 -0.15 12.90
C ILE A 221 10.37 -1.45 12.63
N THR A 222 9.10 -1.48 12.92
CA THR A 222 8.20 -2.53 12.45
C THR A 222 7.65 -2.12 11.08
N SER A 223 7.75 -3.00 10.08
CA SER A 223 7.15 -2.75 8.76
C SER A 223 5.64 -2.54 8.89
N PHE A 224 5.06 -1.79 7.98
CA PHE A 224 3.62 -1.61 7.89
C PHE A 224 3.16 -1.91 6.47
N ASP A 225 2.17 -2.79 6.33
CA ASP A 225 1.67 -3.27 5.04
C ASP A 225 2.80 -3.75 4.10
N GLY A 226 3.79 -4.47 4.67
CA GLY A 226 4.91 -5.01 3.93
C GLY A 226 5.92 -3.97 3.41
N ARG A 227 5.95 -2.76 4.01
CA ARG A 227 6.83 -1.66 3.60
C ARG A 227 7.51 -0.96 4.77
N ALA A 228 8.65 -0.36 4.45
CA ALA A 228 9.37 0.63 5.26
C ALA A 228 10.14 1.57 4.32
N MET A 229 10.71 2.66 4.85
CA MET A 229 11.52 3.61 4.10
C MET A 229 12.79 3.95 4.89
N ALA A 230 13.95 3.75 4.28
CA ALA A 230 15.20 4.28 4.78
C ALA A 230 15.52 5.61 4.08
N ILE A 231 15.85 6.65 4.87
CA ILE A 231 16.28 7.94 4.37
C ILE A 231 17.73 8.12 4.81
N LEU A 232 18.60 8.30 3.84
CA LEU A 232 20.03 8.51 4.07
C LEU A 232 20.39 9.96 3.76
N ARG A 233 21.32 10.50 4.53
CA ARG A 233 21.96 11.80 4.27
C ARG A 233 23.35 11.59 3.73
N ALA A 234 23.67 12.24 2.62
CA ALA A 234 25.01 12.28 2.05
C ALA A 234 26.02 12.90 3.02
N GLY A 235 27.22 12.36 3.03
CA GLY A 235 28.37 13.01 3.69
C GLY A 235 28.99 14.08 2.81
N HIS A 236 30.09 14.69 3.30
CA HIS A 236 30.85 15.71 2.56
C HIS A 236 31.97 15.12 1.69
N THR A 237 32.18 13.83 1.74
CA THR A 237 33.24 13.15 0.99
C THR A 237 32.63 12.26 -0.06
N PRO A 238 33.00 12.42 -1.35
CA PRO A 238 32.59 11.49 -2.39
C PRO A 238 33.01 10.05 -2.06
N GLY A 239 32.16 9.11 -2.46
CA GLY A 239 32.42 7.69 -2.21
C GLY A 239 31.18 6.82 -2.25
N LYS A 240 31.38 5.55 -1.91
CA LYS A 240 30.31 4.57 -1.83
C LYS A 240 29.72 4.52 -0.42
N ALA A 241 28.40 4.43 -0.35
CA ALA A 241 27.66 4.03 0.84
C ALA A 241 26.96 2.70 0.61
N VAL A 242 26.80 1.91 1.66
CA VAL A 242 26.06 0.62 1.61
C VAL A 242 24.99 0.64 2.69
N LEU A 243 23.74 0.59 2.26
CA LEU A 243 22.60 0.33 3.14
C LEU A 243 22.42 -1.19 3.28
N THR A 244 22.39 -1.68 4.51
CA THR A 244 22.05 -3.08 4.83
C THR A 244 20.77 -3.11 5.65
N LEU A 245 19.79 -3.88 5.19
CA LEU A 245 18.53 -4.14 5.87
C LEU A 245 18.47 -5.59 6.33
N SER A 246 18.07 -5.80 7.58
CA SER A 246 17.93 -7.12 8.18
C SER A 246 16.53 -7.32 8.75
N CYS A 247 15.99 -8.52 8.53
CA CYS A 247 14.74 -9.01 9.12
C CYS A 247 15.01 -10.40 9.73
N PRO A 248 14.57 -10.68 10.98
CA PRO A 248 14.74 -12.02 11.55
C PRO A 248 14.16 -13.12 10.65
N GLY A 249 14.96 -14.14 10.36
CA GLY A 249 14.54 -15.27 9.53
C GLY A 249 14.65 -15.07 8.01
N MET A 250 15.19 -13.94 7.56
CA MET A 250 15.45 -13.65 6.15
C MET A 250 16.92 -13.29 5.92
N GLU A 251 17.38 -13.45 4.69
CA GLU A 251 18.69 -12.93 4.28
C GLU A 251 18.71 -11.40 4.27
N ASP A 252 19.85 -10.83 4.65
CA ASP A 252 20.08 -9.39 4.59
C ASP A 252 19.99 -8.87 3.16
N ALA A 253 19.24 -7.79 2.96
CA ALA A 253 19.22 -7.06 1.70
C ALA A 253 20.21 -5.90 1.73
N LYS A 254 20.95 -5.69 0.64
CA LYS A 254 21.97 -4.64 0.53
C LYS A 254 21.75 -3.78 -0.71
N GLN A 255 21.99 -2.47 -0.54
CA GLN A 255 21.96 -1.50 -1.63
C GLN A 255 23.21 -0.64 -1.60
N GLU A 256 23.92 -0.61 -2.73
CA GLU A 256 25.02 0.32 -2.95
C GLU A 256 24.49 1.65 -3.47
N LEU A 257 25.05 2.76 -2.95
CA LEU A 257 24.71 4.13 -3.30
C LEU A 257 26.02 4.90 -3.49
N PHE A 258 26.04 5.87 -4.40
CA PHE A 258 27.24 6.58 -4.81
C PHE A 258 27.07 8.09 -4.60
N LEU A 259 28.08 8.70 -3.97
CA LEU A 259 28.13 10.14 -3.73
C LEU A 259 29.29 10.75 -4.52
N SER A 260 28.99 11.82 -5.27
CA SER A 260 29.95 12.52 -6.14
C SER A 260 30.10 14.00 -5.79
#